data_91c5bcae4e09d2db11f03960b8da888e
#
_entry.id   91c5bcae4e09d2db11f03960b8da888e
#
_cell.length_a   1.000
_cell.length_b   1.000
_cell.length_c   1.000
_cell.angle_alpha   90.00
_cell.angle_beta   90.00
_cell.angle_gamma   90.00
#
_symmetry.space_group_name_H-M   'P 1'
#
loop_
_entity.id
_entity.type
_entity.pdbx_description
1 polymer ?
#
loop_
_entity_poly.entity_id
_entity_poly.type
_entity_poly.pdbx_seq_one_letter_code
_entity_poly.pdbx_strand_id
1 'polypeptide(L)'
;MLHWGIAYAAGPFYNMPWRDFSKVEAVECTLFCRSHIDRALALSANISGLEAALIDALDKRVQKPHVVSPSEFESWGTAYANAMRQVNIRFPGQLDVMALFVEAMMTRSPWNLWNVEKGRPTEGADTIEAIAICQEAIRLADQLDMTQHPAILHLHIHLLEMSPEPEQAMGSADRLGQLGRDAG
;
A
#
# COMPACT_ATOMS: atom_id res chain seq x y z
N MET A 1 8.89 11.24 -10.86
CA MET A 1 7.82 10.92 -9.89
C MET A 1 6.40 11.28 -10.31
N LEU A 2 6.12 12.35 -11.09
CA LEU A 2 4.73 12.72 -11.46
C LEU A 2 3.95 11.56 -12.12
N HIS A 3 4.50 10.93 -13.15
CA HIS A 3 3.86 9.78 -13.82
C HIS A 3 3.68 8.57 -12.89
N TRP A 4 4.63 8.33 -11.98
CA TRP A 4 4.49 7.33 -10.94
C TRP A 4 3.26 7.61 -10.06
N GLY A 5 3.14 8.86 -9.56
CA GLY A 5 2.01 9.25 -8.70
C GLY A 5 0.65 9.12 -9.40
N ILE A 6 0.56 9.50 -10.70
CA ILE A 6 -0.65 9.35 -11.50
C ILE A 6 -1.05 7.86 -11.62
N ALA A 7 -0.09 6.99 -11.97
CA ALA A 7 -0.36 5.56 -12.12
C ALA A 7 -0.69 4.90 -10.77
N TYR A 8 -0.01 5.32 -9.69
CA TYR A 8 -0.30 4.83 -8.34
C TYR A 8 -1.73 5.17 -7.91
N ALA A 9 -2.13 6.44 -8.06
CA ALA A 9 -3.45 6.92 -7.62
C ALA A 9 -4.61 6.36 -8.46
N ALA A 10 -4.38 6.05 -9.74
CA ALA A 10 -5.40 5.48 -10.61
C ALA A 10 -5.57 3.95 -10.46
N GLY A 11 -4.59 3.27 -9.88
CA GLY A 11 -4.61 1.81 -9.72
C GLY A 11 -5.49 1.34 -8.56
N PRO A 12 -5.57 0.02 -8.36
CA PRO A 12 -6.35 -0.55 -7.26
C PRO A 12 -5.73 -0.19 -5.91
N PHE A 13 -6.56 -0.11 -4.88
CA PHE A 13 -6.12 0.10 -3.51
C PHE A 13 -7.02 -0.69 -2.55
N TYR A 14 -6.73 -0.67 -1.24
CA TYR A 14 -7.42 -1.51 -0.25
C TYR A 14 -8.94 -1.40 -0.32
N ASN A 15 -9.49 -0.18 -0.47
CA ASN A 15 -10.93 0.08 -0.53
C ASN A 15 -11.55 -0.06 -1.93
N MET A 16 -10.74 -0.23 -2.98
CA MET A 16 -11.18 -0.46 -4.37
C MET A 16 -10.22 -1.46 -5.05
N PRO A 17 -10.24 -2.73 -4.66
CA PRO A 17 -9.41 -3.78 -5.25
C PRO A 17 -9.88 -4.14 -6.66
N TRP A 18 -9.05 -4.85 -7.42
CA TRP A 18 -9.36 -5.26 -8.79
C TRP A 18 -10.73 -5.95 -8.97
N ARG A 19 -11.19 -6.69 -7.96
CA ARG A 19 -12.48 -7.38 -8.02
C ARG A 19 -13.68 -6.46 -8.07
N ASP A 20 -13.53 -5.19 -7.67
CA ASP A 20 -14.59 -4.18 -7.64
C ASP A 20 -14.67 -3.38 -8.94
N PHE A 21 -13.69 -3.55 -9.84
CA PHE A 21 -13.71 -2.98 -11.18
C PHE A 21 -14.59 -3.82 -12.10
N SER A 22 -15.46 -3.17 -12.87
CA SER A 22 -16.07 -3.82 -14.03
C SER A 22 -15.00 -4.19 -15.06
N LYS A 23 -15.33 -5.08 -16.01
CA LYS A 23 -14.39 -5.46 -17.07
C LYS A 23 -13.90 -4.26 -17.89
N VAL A 24 -14.76 -3.28 -18.13
CA VAL A 24 -14.42 -2.06 -18.88
C VAL A 24 -13.47 -1.19 -18.07
N GLU A 25 -13.83 -0.89 -16.83
CA GLU A 25 -12.99 -0.09 -15.92
C GLU A 25 -11.62 -0.73 -15.71
N ALA A 26 -11.54 -2.04 -15.54
CA ALA A 26 -10.28 -2.74 -15.40
C ALA A 26 -9.38 -2.63 -16.64
N VAL A 27 -9.96 -2.70 -17.86
CA VAL A 27 -9.21 -2.47 -19.10
C VAL A 27 -8.72 -1.03 -19.18
N GLU A 28 -9.59 -0.05 -18.93
CA GLU A 28 -9.24 1.37 -18.96
C GLU A 28 -8.16 1.69 -17.92
N CYS A 29 -8.31 1.18 -16.70
CA CYS A 29 -7.35 1.35 -15.62
C CYS A 29 -5.98 0.75 -15.98
N THR A 30 -5.92 -0.48 -16.49
CA THR A 30 -4.64 -1.11 -16.85
C THR A 30 -3.95 -0.38 -18.00
N LEU A 31 -4.68 0.05 -19.03
CA LEU A 31 -4.16 0.86 -20.13
C LEU A 31 -3.59 2.20 -19.63
N PHE A 32 -4.38 2.89 -18.81
CA PHE A 32 -3.99 4.19 -18.25
C PHE A 32 -2.75 4.07 -17.35
N CYS A 33 -2.79 3.17 -16.37
CA CYS A 33 -1.67 2.96 -15.45
C CYS A 33 -0.41 2.55 -16.20
N ARG A 34 -0.50 1.59 -17.14
CA ARG A 34 0.66 1.13 -17.93
C ARG A 34 1.29 2.26 -18.71
N SER A 35 0.47 3.12 -19.37
CA SER A 35 1.00 4.26 -20.14
C SER A 35 1.83 5.22 -19.28
N HIS A 36 1.41 5.43 -18.03
CA HIS A 36 2.13 6.31 -17.10
C HIS A 36 3.34 5.62 -16.47
N ILE A 37 3.28 4.32 -16.19
CA ILE A 37 4.43 3.55 -15.71
C ILE A 37 5.54 3.55 -16.79
N ASP A 38 5.19 3.31 -18.05
CA ASP A 38 6.16 3.32 -19.16
C ASP A 38 6.86 4.69 -19.29
N ARG A 39 6.11 5.78 -19.13
CA ARG A 39 6.69 7.13 -19.12
C ARG A 39 7.58 7.37 -17.90
N ALA A 40 7.21 6.87 -16.71
CA ALA A 40 8.04 6.98 -15.53
C ALA A 40 9.36 6.24 -15.71
N LEU A 41 9.32 5.02 -16.24
CA LEU A 41 10.51 4.21 -16.58
C LEU A 41 11.41 4.91 -17.59
N ALA A 42 10.84 5.46 -18.68
CA ALA A 42 11.60 6.17 -19.71
C ALA A 42 12.31 7.43 -19.19
N LEU A 43 11.78 8.05 -18.12
CA LEU A 43 12.32 9.28 -17.52
C LEU A 43 13.21 9.01 -16.30
N SER A 44 13.51 7.75 -15.98
CA SER A 44 14.19 7.35 -14.72
C SER A 44 15.72 7.50 -14.75
N ALA A 45 16.32 7.97 -15.85
CA ALA A 45 17.78 7.97 -16.01
C ALA A 45 18.55 8.88 -15.02
N ASN A 46 17.90 9.91 -14.43
CA ASN A 46 18.54 10.91 -13.59
C ASN A 46 17.74 11.18 -12.27
N ILE A 47 17.21 10.14 -11.65
CA ILE A 47 16.45 10.25 -10.39
C ILE A 47 17.20 9.58 -9.25
N SER A 48 16.74 9.80 -8.00
CA SER A 48 17.32 9.15 -6.83
C SER A 48 17.15 7.63 -6.86
N GLY A 49 18.00 6.91 -6.14
CA GLY A 49 17.89 5.45 -6.04
C GLY A 49 16.55 4.99 -5.43
N LEU A 50 15.97 5.78 -4.52
CA LEU A 50 14.65 5.51 -3.94
C LEU A 50 13.55 5.69 -4.99
N GLU A 51 13.56 6.80 -5.74
CA GLU A 51 12.56 7.06 -6.79
C GLU A 51 12.58 5.98 -7.88
N ALA A 52 13.79 5.55 -8.30
CA ALA A 52 13.95 4.47 -9.26
C ALA A 52 13.34 3.16 -8.71
N ALA A 53 13.64 2.81 -7.46
CA ALA A 53 13.12 1.60 -6.81
C ALA A 53 11.59 1.62 -6.67
N LEU A 54 10.98 2.78 -6.40
CA LEU A 54 9.53 2.95 -6.35
C LEU A 54 8.88 2.78 -7.73
N ILE A 55 9.52 3.28 -8.80
CA ILE A 55 9.04 3.09 -10.18
C ILE A 55 9.13 1.63 -10.57
N ASP A 56 10.25 0.95 -10.29
CA ASP A 56 10.45 -0.47 -10.56
C ASP A 56 9.46 -1.36 -9.78
N ALA A 57 9.12 -0.97 -8.54
CA ALA A 57 8.10 -1.65 -7.76
C ALA A 57 6.70 -1.48 -8.38
N LEU A 58 6.33 -0.25 -8.77
CA LEU A 58 5.03 0.02 -9.37
C LEU A 58 4.86 -0.70 -10.72
N ASP A 59 5.94 -0.94 -11.47
CA ASP A 59 5.94 -1.77 -12.67
C ASP A 59 5.40 -3.19 -12.43
N LYS A 60 5.52 -3.72 -11.22
CA LYS A 60 4.98 -5.04 -10.84
C LYS A 60 3.48 -5.02 -10.55
N ARG A 61 2.90 -3.84 -10.23
CA ARG A 61 1.48 -3.69 -9.90
C ARG A 61 0.56 -3.78 -11.13
N VAL A 62 1.04 -3.30 -12.30
CA VAL A 62 0.33 -3.36 -13.58
C VAL A 62 1.31 -3.75 -14.68
N GLN A 63 1.42 -5.04 -14.97
CA GLN A 63 2.48 -5.57 -15.83
C GLN A 63 2.13 -5.55 -17.34
N LYS A 64 0.84 -5.42 -17.67
CA LYS A 64 0.36 -5.43 -19.05
C LYS A 64 -0.70 -4.34 -19.26
N PRO A 65 -0.84 -3.81 -20.49
CA PRO A 65 -1.81 -2.77 -20.82
C PRO A 65 -3.24 -3.30 -21.03
N HIS A 66 -3.53 -4.54 -20.73
CA HIS A 66 -4.85 -5.15 -20.88
C HIS A 66 -5.12 -6.16 -19.77
N VAL A 67 -6.38 -6.28 -19.44
CA VAL A 67 -6.85 -7.21 -18.42
C VAL A 67 -6.64 -8.63 -18.88
N VAL A 68 -6.19 -9.43 -17.98
CA VAL A 68 -5.93 -10.84 -18.14
C VAL A 68 -6.98 -11.62 -17.36
N SER A 69 -6.65 -12.22 -16.29
CA SER A 69 -7.55 -12.99 -15.45
C SER A 69 -7.48 -12.52 -13.99
N PRO A 70 -8.47 -12.85 -13.15
CA PRO A 70 -8.38 -12.58 -11.72
C PRO A 70 -7.08 -13.11 -11.09
N SER A 71 -6.64 -14.30 -11.49
CA SER A 71 -5.39 -14.90 -10.98
C SER A 71 -4.14 -14.13 -11.39
N GLU A 72 -4.14 -13.43 -12.53
CA GLU A 72 -3.02 -12.56 -12.91
C GLU A 72 -3.00 -11.29 -12.07
N PHE A 73 -4.15 -10.70 -11.74
CA PHE A 73 -4.21 -9.57 -10.81
C PHE A 73 -3.70 -9.93 -9.41
N GLU A 74 -4.03 -11.11 -8.91
CA GLU A 74 -3.48 -11.64 -7.65
C GLU A 74 -1.97 -11.82 -7.72
N SER A 75 -1.47 -12.35 -8.84
CA SER A 75 -0.04 -12.48 -9.10
C SER A 75 0.66 -11.13 -9.14
N TRP A 76 0.07 -10.13 -9.80
CA TRP A 76 0.62 -8.77 -9.85
C TRP A 76 0.64 -8.10 -8.46
N GLY A 77 -0.44 -8.25 -7.69
CA GLY A 77 -0.49 -7.78 -6.31
C GLY A 77 0.61 -8.39 -5.44
N THR A 78 0.84 -9.69 -5.59
CA THR A 78 1.91 -10.40 -4.89
C THR A 78 3.30 -9.92 -5.34
N ALA A 79 3.51 -9.74 -6.63
CA ALA A 79 4.76 -9.23 -7.18
C ALA A 79 5.05 -7.80 -6.70
N TYR A 80 4.01 -6.94 -6.66
CA TYR A 80 4.12 -5.57 -6.16
C TYR A 80 4.45 -5.53 -4.66
N ALA A 81 3.73 -6.27 -3.82
CA ALA A 81 4.01 -6.33 -2.39
C ALA A 81 5.45 -6.84 -2.10
N ASN A 82 5.91 -7.85 -2.84
CA ASN A 82 7.29 -8.34 -2.73
C ASN A 82 8.32 -7.29 -3.18
N ALA A 83 8.05 -6.54 -4.24
CA ALA A 83 8.91 -5.45 -4.69
C ALA A 83 8.97 -4.33 -3.64
N MET A 84 7.83 -3.92 -3.06
CA MET A 84 7.78 -2.92 -2.00
C MET A 84 8.49 -3.39 -0.72
N ARG A 85 8.45 -4.69 -0.38
CA ARG A 85 9.24 -5.27 0.72
C ARG A 85 10.74 -5.05 0.48
N GLN A 86 11.23 -5.24 -0.75
CA GLN A 86 12.64 -4.99 -1.09
C GLN A 86 12.99 -3.49 -1.03
N VAL A 87 12.06 -2.61 -1.43
CA VAL A 87 12.25 -1.16 -1.28
C VAL A 87 12.37 -0.79 0.19
N ASN A 88 11.48 -1.31 1.05
CA ASN A 88 11.52 -1.05 2.49
C ASN A 88 12.81 -1.55 3.16
N ILE A 89 13.31 -2.71 2.75
CA ILE A 89 14.60 -3.26 3.24
C ILE A 89 15.77 -2.37 2.79
N ARG A 90 15.75 -1.91 1.54
CA ARG A 90 16.84 -1.11 0.96
C ARG A 90 16.88 0.33 1.49
N PHE A 91 15.73 0.88 1.85
CA PHE A 91 15.56 2.27 2.31
C PHE A 91 14.84 2.31 3.66
N PRO A 92 15.50 1.82 4.75
CA PRO A 92 14.86 1.70 6.04
C PRO A 92 14.51 3.07 6.65
N GLY A 93 13.43 3.10 7.43
CA GLY A 93 13.01 4.29 8.18
C GLY A 93 12.36 5.39 7.34
N GLN A 94 12.06 5.15 6.06
CA GLN A 94 11.30 6.07 5.22
C GLN A 94 9.81 5.85 5.44
N LEU A 95 9.14 6.75 6.18
CA LEU A 95 7.72 6.58 6.54
C LEU A 95 6.80 6.44 5.33
N ASP A 96 7.05 7.20 4.25
CA ASP A 96 6.30 7.07 3.00
C ASP A 96 6.44 5.67 2.38
N VAL A 97 7.66 5.10 2.40
CA VAL A 97 7.93 3.74 1.89
C VAL A 97 7.21 2.70 2.74
N MET A 98 7.25 2.85 4.07
CA MET A 98 6.56 1.96 4.99
C MET A 98 5.05 2.00 4.76
N ALA A 99 4.46 3.18 4.56
CA ALA A 99 3.04 3.34 4.25
C ALA A 99 2.65 2.65 2.93
N LEU A 100 3.42 2.87 1.86
CA LEU A 100 3.22 2.24 0.56
C LEU A 100 3.37 0.70 0.63
N PHE A 101 4.31 0.21 1.44
CA PHE A 101 4.50 -1.23 1.62
C PHE A 101 3.33 -1.85 2.39
N VAL A 102 2.87 -1.21 3.46
CA VAL A 102 1.68 -1.68 4.22
C VAL A 102 0.46 -1.73 3.30
N GLU A 103 0.21 -0.68 2.52
CA GLU A 103 -0.90 -0.64 1.57
C GLU A 103 -0.79 -1.76 0.52
N ALA A 104 0.40 -2.02 -0.01
CA ALA A 104 0.64 -3.09 -0.97
C ALA A 104 0.32 -4.48 -0.40
N MET A 105 0.66 -4.73 0.88
CA MET A 105 0.32 -5.98 1.57
C MET A 105 -1.19 -6.11 1.79
N MET A 106 -1.84 -5.05 2.28
CA MET A 106 -3.28 -5.06 2.56
C MET A 106 -4.12 -5.25 1.29
N THR A 107 -3.70 -4.67 0.17
CA THR A 107 -4.40 -4.76 -1.13
C THR A 107 -4.37 -6.19 -1.72
N ARG A 108 -3.53 -7.09 -1.22
CA ARG A 108 -3.56 -8.53 -1.57
C ARG A 108 -4.75 -9.28 -0.97
N SER A 109 -5.21 -8.85 0.21
CA SER A 109 -6.32 -9.48 0.94
C SER A 109 -7.33 -8.44 1.41
N PRO A 110 -7.90 -7.62 0.49
CA PRO A 110 -8.73 -6.50 0.85
C PRO A 110 -9.99 -6.98 1.57
N TRP A 111 -10.31 -6.37 2.70
CA TRP A 111 -11.43 -6.72 3.57
C TRP A 111 -11.43 -8.18 4.09
N ASN A 112 -10.28 -8.86 3.98
CA ASN A 112 -10.10 -10.23 4.43
C ASN A 112 -8.76 -10.40 5.16
N LEU A 113 -8.40 -9.44 6.00
CA LEU A 113 -7.16 -9.47 6.80
C LEU A 113 -7.29 -10.40 8.01
N TRP A 114 -8.51 -10.57 8.51
CA TRP A 114 -8.83 -11.39 9.68
C TRP A 114 -9.92 -12.40 9.38
N ASN A 115 -9.73 -13.63 9.86
CA ASN A 115 -10.82 -14.59 10.02
C ASN A 115 -11.54 -14.25 11.33
N VAL A 116 -12.62 -13.48 11.24
CA VAL A 116 -13.35 -12.95 12.40
C VAL A 116 -13.94 -14.07 13.27
N GLU A 117 -14.43 -15.14 12.64
CA GLU A 117 -15.01 -16.29 13.39
C GLU A 117 -13.95 -16.99 14.26
N LYS A 118 -12.72 -17.08 13.78
CA LYS A 118 -11.62 -17.75 14.47
C LYS A 118 -10.76 -16.81 15.32
N GLY A 119 -11.00 -15.50 15.24
CA GLY A 119 -10.22 -14.48 15.94
C GLY A 119 -8.72 -14.52 15.59
N ARG A 120 -8.37 -14.81 14.33
CA ARG A 120 -6.97 -14.91 13.89
C ARG A 120 -6.78 -14.33 12.49
N PRO A 121 -5.54 -13.96 12.11
CA PRO A 121 -5.25 -13.52 10.76
C PRO A 121 -5.70 -14.54 9.72
N THR A 122 -6.19 -14.04 8.57
CA THR A 122 -6.52 -14.89 7.44
C THR A 122 -5.26 -15.55 6.90
N GLU A 123 -5.35 -16.83 6.59
CA GLU A 123 -4.22 -17.58 6.04
C GLU A 123 -3.80 -17.00 4.69
N GLY A 124 -2.50 -16.74 4.53
CA GLY A 124 -1.94 -16.13 3.32
C GLY A 124 -2.07 -14.60 3.24
N ALA A 125 -2.75 -13.95 4.20
CA ALA A 125 -2.72 -12.51 4.34
C ALA A 125 -1.45 -12.05 5.08
N ASP A 126 -0.91 -10.90 4.69
CA ASP A 126 0.31 -10.33 5.31
C ASP A 126 -0.01 -9.52 6.59
N THR A 127 -1.13 -9.80 7.25
CA THR A 127 -1.70 -8.99 8.34
C THR A 127 -0.70 -8.71 9.47
N ILE A 128 0.00 -9.73 9.94
CA ILE A 128 0.94 -9.57 11.07
C ILE A 128 2.16 -8.76 10.66
N GLU A 129 2.71 -8.97 9.46
CA GLU A 129 3.82 -8.16 8.94
C GLU A 129 3.38 -6.70 8.77
N ALA A 130 2.20 -6.46 8.22
CA ALA A 130 1.67 -5.11 8.03
C ALA A 130 1.47 -4.36 9.35
N ILE A 131 0.94 -5.02 10.39
CA ILE A 131 0.82 -4.46 11.75
C ILE A 131 2.21 -4.09 12.30
N ALA A 132 3.18 -5.00 12.19
CA ALA A 132 4.53 -4.77 12.69
C ALA A 132 5.20 -3.57 12.03
N ILE A 133 5.02 -3.40 10.70
CA ILE A 133 5.55 -2.23 9.97
C ILE A 133 4.86 -0.93 10.41
N CYS A 134 3.53 -0.93 10.61
CA CYS A 134 2.82 0.24 11.14
C CYS A 134 3.32 0.63 12.53
N GLN A 135 3.44 -0.34 13.44
CA GLN A 135 3.93 -0.10 14.80
C GLN A 135 5.36 0.43 14.80
N GLU A 136 6.23 -0.12 13.95
CA GLU A 136 7.60 0.39 13.80
C GLU A 136 7.63 1.82 13.25
N ALA A 137 6.79 2.16 12.27
CA ALA A 137 6.70 3.51 11.72
C ALA A 137 6.22 4.54 12.77
N ILE A 138 5.22 4.16 13.57
CA ILE A 138 4.70 4.99 14.67
C ILE A 138 5.79 5.21 15.72
N ARG A 139 6.47 4.13 16.14
CA ARG A 139 7.57 4.18 17.11
C ARG A 139 8.73 5.04 16.63
N LEU A 140 9.10 4.92 15.35
CA LEU A 140 10.16 5.70 14.73
C LEU A 140 9.83 7.20 14.72
N ALA A 141 8.61 7.56 14.35
CA ALA A 141 8.16 8.95 14.38
C ALA A 141 8.20 9.53 15.80
N ASP A 142 7.75 8.77 16.81
CA ASP A 142 7.81 9.18 18.22
C ASP A 142 9.25 9.36 18.69
N GLN A 143 10.17 8.45 18.36
CA GLN A 143 11.57 8.51 18.78
C GLN A 143 12.36 9.67 18.16
N LEU A 144 12.01 10.04 16.93
CA LEU A 144 12.69 11.10 16.19
C LEU A 144 11.98 12.46 16.30
N ASP A 145 10.93 12.55 17.14
CA ASP A 145 10.08 13.74 17.27
C ASP A 145 9.54 14.25 15.92
N MET A 146 9.17 13.30 15.07
CA MET A 146 8.60 13.57 13.76
C MET A 146 7.07 13.61 13.83
N THR A 147 6.47 14.40 12.94
CA THR A 147 5.01 14.33 12.74
C THR A 147 4.60 12.92 12.32
N GLN A 148 3.56 12.38 12.93
CA GLN A 148 3.02 11.08 12.60
C GLN A 148 2.52 11.06 11.15
N HIS A 149 2.77 9.94 10.45
CA HIS A 149 2.38 9.79 9.05
C HIS A 149 0.89 9.42 8.93
N PRO A 150 0.03 10.28 8.32
CA PRO A 150 -1.42 10.06 8.32
C PRO A 150 -1.84 8.72 7.72
N ALA A 151 -1.20 8.29 6.61
CA ALA A 151 -1.53 7.01 5.99
C ALA A 151 -1.17 5.83 6.89
N ILE A 152 -0.04 5.86 7.62
CA ILE A 152 0.31 4.81 8.58
C ILE A 152 -0.75 4.68 9.67
N LEU A 153 -1.18 5.81 10.25
CA LEU A 153 -2.24 5.79 11.28
C LEU A 153 -3.54 5.23 10.73
N HIS A 154 -3.94 5.66 9.53
CA HIS A 154 -5.14 5.20 8.85
C HIS A 154 -5.10 3.70 8.53
N LEU A 155 -4.00 3.21 7.96
CA LEU A 155 -3.83 1.80 7.63
C LEU A 155 -3.76 0.93 8.90
N HIS A 156 -3.14 1.42 9.98
CA HIS A 156 -3.11 0.72 11.27
C HIS A 156 -4.53 0.53 11.86
N ILE A 157 -5.42 1.51 11.69
CA ILE A 157 -6.82 1.38 12.09
C ILE A 157 -7.49 0.26 11.28
N HIS A 158 -7.37 0.26 9.96
CA HIS A 158 -7.93 -0.78 9.10
C HIS A 158 -7.36 -2.19 9.38
N LEU A 159 -6.08 -2.28 9.74
CA LEU A 159 -5.44 -3.55 10.10
C LEU A 159 -6.05 -4.16 11.38
N LEU A 160 -6.53 -3.33 12.30
CA LEU A 160 -6.97 -3.78 13.62
C LEU A 160 -8.49 -3.77 13.81
N GLU A 161 -9.27 -3.03 13.01
CA GLU A 161 -10.72 -2.86 13.20
C GLU A 161 -11.52 -4.17 13.20
N MET A 162 -11.03 -5.21 12.50
CA MET A 162 -11.64 -6.55 12.46
C MET A 162 -10.86 -7.58 13.30
N SER A 163 -9.87 -7.15 14.06
CA SER A 163 -9.07 -8.02 14.93
C SER A 163 -9.85 -8.41 16.19
N PRO A 164 -9.39 -9.42 16.95
CA PRO A 164 -9.93 -9.71 18.27
C PRO A 164 -9.76 -8.58 19.29
N GLU A 165 -8.85 -7.64 19.05
CA GLU A 165 -8.47 -6.56 19.96
C GLU A 165 -8.47 -5.21 19.23
N PRO A 166 -9.62 -4.75 18.68
CA PRO A 166 -9.70 -3.52 17.87
C PRO A 166 -9.34 -2.27 18.67
N GLU A 167 -9.41 -2.30 19.99
CA GLU A 167 -8.99 -1.20 20.87
C GLU A 167 -7.51 -0.83 20.73
N GLN A 168 -6.67 -1.72 20.22
CA GLN A 168 -5.27 -1.40 19.92
C GLN A 168 -5.12 -0.33 18.84
N ALA A 169 -6.17 -0.09 18.04
CA ALA A 169 -6.20 0.99 17.04
C ALA A 169 -6.50 2.37 17.63
N MET A 170 -7.02 2.47 18.87
CA MET A 170 -7.50 3.72 19.44
C MET A 170 -6.44 4.82 19.45
N GLY A 171 -5.18 4.49 19.82
CA GLY A 171 -4.10 5.45 19.81
C GLY A 171 -3.82 6.06 18.43
N SER A 172 -3.95 5.25 17.37
CA SER A 172 -3.81 5.72 15.98
C SER A 172 -5.00 6.59 15.57
N ALA A 173 -6.22 6.21 15.96
CA ALA A 173 -7.42 6.98 15.67
C ALA A 173 -7.39 8.36 16.33
N ASP A 174 -6.98 8.45 17.60
CA ASP A 174 -6.85 9.71 18.31
C ASP A 174 -5.82 10.64 17.66
N ARG A 175 -4.64 10.10 17.32
CA ARG A 175 -3.56 10.86 16.65
C ARG A 175 -4.01 11.34 15.25
N LEU A 176 -4.66 10.48 14.47
CA LEU A 176 -5.18 10.85 13.15
C LEU A 176 -6.24 11.96 13.25
N GLY A 177 -7.13 11.87 14.25
CA GLY A 177 -8.12 12.89 14.54
C GLY A 177 -7.50 14.25 14.95
N GLN A 178 -6.34 14.25 15.60
CA GLN A 178 -5.60 15.49 15.91
C GLN A 178 -5.00 16.11 14.65
N LEU A 179 -4.31 15.32 13.81
CA LEU A 179 -3.76 15.80 12.55
C LEU A 179 -4.81 16.43 11.64
N GLY A 180 -6.03 15.86 11.61
CA GLY A 180 -7.14 16.40 10.83
C GLY A 180 -7.63 17.76 11.33
N ARG A 181 -7.56 18.03 12.65
CA ARG A 181 -7.92 19.33 13.23
C ARG A 181 -6.87 20.41 13.00
N ASP A 182 -5.59 20.01 12.97
CA ASP A 182 -4.46 20.94 12.80
C ASP A 182 -4.27 21.35 11.33
N ALA A 183 -4.85 20.58 10.39
CA ALA A 183 -4.79 20.85 8.95
C ALA A 183 -5.91 21.76 8.41
N GLY A 184 -6.90 22.10 9.22
CA GLY A 184 -8.07 22.95 8.87
C GLY A 184 -8.00 24.30 9.50
#